data_109283e080f9d4d7ec2f667bf85df1af
#
_entry.id   109283e080f9d4d7ec2f667bf85df1af
#
_cell.length_a   1.000
_cell.length_b   1.000
_cell.length_c   1.000
_cell.angle_alpha   90.00
_cell.angle_beta   90.00
_cell.angle_gamma   90.00
#
_symmetry.space_group_name_H-M   'P 1'
#
loop_
_entity.id
_entity.type
_entity.pdbx_description
1 polymer ?
#
loop_
_entity_poly.entity_id
_entity_poly.type
_entity_poly.pdbx_seq_one_letter_code
_entity_poly.pdbx_strand_id
1 'polypeptide(L)'
;MRFSSVVGALAALAASACGKELEKDAARAAELYDSGLVHQKIFNAKLAFFEAEQAAGSYDTSIYPRLNYTKCVNGYAAAIPGDPLHTFKCKNMDLYDFINHASLGSPLFNTQYNQTGSSVWGWTDPESGGEIIAAGLFQGTSMIEILPIGRMVYLGMLPSYSKLDNNALWREVRGYKHYVLIASELSGHGIQIFDMSKLLDVDHAKAPVMFDNVVGSGIAGHFADVPLGRIHNVVINEELEYGVAVGAQPRTGPCKAGLIFFSLKDVSNPVTLGCDGQDGYVHDAQCLVYHGPDTKYEGRDICYGYNEDTLTIYDVTDKKASKVISRTSYEGASYTHQGWVLDTKWQEWLIMDDEFDEEEFAGPAADGYPVTYIWDIRSLEAPKQTGLYKAAVKGIDHNQYVIDGLSYQSNYGAGFRVYDVSSIPSDPTGNSVCEIAFMDIYPEDDAVEGGGIIDYFGTWGSYAYFKSGFIFVNTQERGGFLMKMTKKEACKPKSCNADNCLRAMRSTSVKGRLEESQAFCGEFTKTFVADVSVVKEYAKGPCAGNLISRVSSACSCLPTVSASP
;
A
#
# COMPACT_ATOMS: atom_id res chain seq x y z
N MET A 1 58.46 -18.24 2.80
CA MET A 1 57.39 -17.45 3.39
C MET A 1 56.08 -18.16 3.07
N ARG A 2 55.45 -18.71 4.10
CA ARG A 2 54.18 -19.45 3.95
C ARG A 2 53.02 -18.44 4.12
N PHE A 3 52.21 -18.25 3.11
CA PHE A 3 50.94 -17.54 3.21
C PHE A 3 49.89 -18.54 3.68
N SER A 4 49.36 -18.31 4.88
CA SER A 4 48.20 -19.02 5.41
C SER A 4 46.95 -18.30 4.89
N SER A 5 46.19 -18.95 4.04
CA SER A 5 44.86 -18.52 3.61
C SER A 5 43.85 -18.80 4.73
N VAL A 6 43.33 -17.77 5.35
CA VAL A 6 42.16 -17.87 6.24
C VAL A 6 40.94 -17.84 5.36
N VAL A 7 40.32 -18.98 5.16
CA VAL A 7 38.99 -19.08 4.56
C VAL A 7 37.99 -18.77 5.66
N GLY A 8 37.46 -17.55 5.64
CA GLY A 8 36.30 -17.17 6.46
C GLY A 8 35.07 -17.84 5.88
N ALA A 9 34.51 -18.80 6.61
CA ALA A 9 33.19 -19.33 6.30
C ALA A 9 32.14 -18.25 6.64
N LEU A 10 31.59 -17.59 5.62
CA LEU A 10 30.33 -16.86 5.76
C LEU A 10 29.23 -17.92 5.95
N ALA A 11 28.80 -18.08 7.18
CA ALA A 11 27.54 -18.75 7.48
C ALA A 11 26.42 -17.80 7.02
N ALA A 12 25.84 -18.07 5.86
CA ALA A 12 24.57 -17.47 5.48
C ALA A 12 23.51 -17.97 6.48
N LEU A 13 23.18 -17.14 7.45
CA LEU A 13 21.98 -17.30 8.27
C LEU A 13 20.80 -17.13 7.31
N ALA A 14 20.17 -18.24 6.91
CA ALA A 14 18.86 -18.21 6.28
C ALA A 14 17.89 -17.63 7.30
N ALA A 15 17.58 -16.33 7.17
CA ALA A 15 16.57 -15.67 7.96
C ALA A 15 15.24 -16.39 7.73
N SER A 16 14.60 -16.79 8.82
CA SER A 16 13.25 -17.34 8.81
C SER A 16 12.30 -16.27 8.26
N ALA A 17 11.47 -16.63 7.29
CA ALA A 17 10.46 -15.74 6.71
C ALA A 17 9.25 -15.54 7.66
N CYS A 18 9.51 -15.03 8.86
CA CYS A 18 8.51 -14.60 9.82
C CYS A 18 9.08 -13.38 10.51
N GLY A 19 8.44 -12.24 10.30
CA GLY A 19 8.75 -11.03 11.03
C GLY A 19 8.50 -11.22 12.54
N LYS A 20 9.02 -10.34 13.32
CA LYS A 20 8.89 -10.35 14.79
C LYS A 20 8.63 -8.94 15.25
N GLU A 21 7.61 -8.77 16.09
CA GLU A 21 7.41 -7.50 16.78
C GLU A 21 8.60 -7.19 17.70
N LEU A 22 8.98 -5.91 17.72
CA LEU A 22 10.06 -5.37 18.54
C LEU A 22 9.54 -4.16 19.33
N GLU A 23 10.19 -3.88 20.45
CA GLU A 23 10.02 -2.59 21.11
C GLU A 23 10.64 -1.47 20.26
N LYS A 24 10.01 -0.28 20.28
CA LYS A 24 10.57 0.91 19.63
C LYS A 24 11.93 1.26 20.23
N ASP A 25 12.96 1.31 19.42
CA ASP A 25 14.27 1.84 19.81
C ASP A 25 14.23 3.38 19.81
N ALA A 26 13.97 3.96 20.97
CA ALA A 26 13.82 5.41 21.10
C ALA A 26 15.09 6.20 20.74
N ALA A 27 16.29 5.61 20.91
CA ALA A 27 17.54 6.27 20.55
C ALA A 27 17.72 6.29 19.03
N ARG A 28 17.50 5.16 18.37
CA ARG A 28 17.50 5.04 16.91
C ARG A 28 16.40 5.92 16.29
N ALA A 29 15.21 5.93 16.86
CA ALA A 29 14.10 6.76 16.38
C ALA A 29 14.46 8.25 16.42
N ALA A 30 15.04 8.73 17.52
CA ALA A 30 15.47 10.13 17.64
C ALA A 30 16.55 10.52 16.63
N GLU A 31 17.49 9.62 16.34
CA GLU A 31 18.59 9.86 15.40
C GLU A 31 18.13 9.82 13.94
N LEU A 32 17.38 8.81 13.56
CA LEU A 32 17.08 8.50 12.14
C LEU A 32 15.72 9.03 11.68
N TYR A 33 14.68 8.86 12.49
CA TYR A 33 13.29 9.13 12.11
C TYR A 33 12.80 10.50 12.58
N ASP A 34 12.85 10.79 13.88
CA ASP A 34 12.43 12.09 14.41
C ASP A 34 13.22 13.26 13.81
N SER A 35 14.50 13.03 13.50
CA SER A 35 15.36 13.99 12.80
C SER A 35 14.94 14.24 11.34
N GLY A 36 14.20 13.30 10.73
CA GLY A 36 13.85 13.27 9.31
C GLY A 36 14.98 12.76 8.39
N LEU A 37 16.02 12.15 8.94
CA LEU A 37 17.18 11.70 8.15
C LEU A 37 16.81 10.61 7.14
N VAL A 38 16.03 9.59 7.55
CA VAL A 38 15.58 8.51 6.65
C VAL A 38 14.64 9.06 5.58
N HIS A 39 13.67 9.88 5.98
CA HIS A 39 12.77 10.53 5.02
C HIS A 39 13.55 11.33 3.96
N GLN A 40 14.57 12.10 4.37
CA GLN A 40 15.41 12.85 3.43
C GLN A 40 16.24 11.93 2.53
N LYS A 41 16.68 10.76 3.04
CA LYS A 41 17.41 9.76 2.26
C LYS A 41 16.53 9.20 1.13
N ILE A 42 15.32 8.77 1.46
CA ILE A 42 14.32 8.29 0.49
C ILE A 42 13.98 9.39 -0.53
N PHE A 43 13.74 10.61 -0.06
CA PHE A 43 13.48 11.75 -0.94
C PHE A 43 14.60 11.96 -1.94
N ASN A 44 15.85 11.94 -1.49
CA ASN A 44 17.02 12.11 -2.35
C ASN A 44 17.19 10.96 -3.35
N ALA A 45 16.90 9.72 -2.94
CA ALA A 45 16.92 8.55 -3.82
C ALA A 45 15.88 8.68 -4.93
N LYS A 46 14.64 9.04 -4.59
CA LYS A 46 13.56 9.32 -5.56
C LYS A 46 13.95 10.43 -6.55
N LEU A 47 14.52 11.53 -6.07
CA LEU A 47 14.96 12.62 -6.95
C LEU A 47 16.08 12.17 -7.89
N ALA A 48 17.09 11.47 -7.39
CA ALA A 48 18.20 10.97 -8.20
C ALA A 48 17.71 10.01 -9.30
N PHE A 49 16.77 9.13 -8.96
CA PHE A 49 16.13 8.26 -9.91
C PHE A 49 15.36 9.05 -10.99
N PHE A 50 14.52 10.01 -10.60
CA PHE A 50 13.77 10.83 -11.53
C PHE A 50 14.67 11.63 -12.47
N GLU A 51 15.81 12.16 -12.00
CA GLU A 51 16.81 12.83 -12.82
C GLU A 51 17.43 11.88 -13.85
N ALA A 52 17.74 10.65 -13.45
CA ALA A 52 18.27 9.62 -14.34
C ALA A 52 17.26 9.21 -15.42
N GLU A 53 16.00 8.95 -15.03
CA GLU A 53 14.92 8.59 -15.94
C GLU A 53 14.57 9.74 -16.91
N GLN A 54 14.60 10.98 -16.44
CA GLN A 54 14.43 12.13 -17.32
C GLN A 54 15.55 12.22 -18.35
N ALA A 55 16.79 12.01 -17.93
CA ALA A 55 17.94 11.99 -18.84
C ALA A 55 17.88 10.83 -19.85
N ALA A 56 17.30 9.70 -19.47
CA ALA A 56 17.04 8.55 -20.34
C ALA A 56 15.88 8.79 -21.33
N GLY A 57 15.04 9.80 -21.09
CA GLY A 57 13.87 10.12 -21.93
C GLY A 57 12.58 9.42 -21.53
N SER A 58 12.53 8.76 -20.38
CA SER A 58 11.33 8.04 -19.87
C SER A 58 10.13 8.97 -19.62
N TYR A 59 10.36 10.27 -19.48
CA TYR A 59 9.31 11.29 -19.38
C TYR A 59 8.88 11.89 -20.73
N ASP A 60 9.40 11.40 -21.85
CA ASP A 60 8.92 11.80 -23.17
C ASP A 60 7.59 11.11 -23.48
N THR A 61 6.50 11.80 -23.19
CA THR A 61 5.14 11.27 -23.40
C THR A 61 4.82 10.93 -24.85
N SER A 62 5.63 11.37 -25.83
CA SER A 62 5.45 11.01 -27.23
C SER A 62 5.65 9.51 -27.50
N ILE A 63 6.41 8.83 -26.64
CA ILE A 63 6.61 7.36 -26.72
C ILE A 63 5.44 6.57 -26.11
N TYR A 64 4.52 7.23 -25.39
CA TYR A 64 3.35 6.61 -24.74
C TYR A 64 2.05 7.04 -25.44
N PRO A 65 1.69 6.49 -26.58
CA PRO A 65 0.44 6.80 -27.26
C PRO A 65 -0.76 6.29 -26.44
N ARG A 66 -1.95 6.84 -26.69
CA ARG A 66 -3.18 6.31 -26.10
C ARG A 66 -3.38 4.86 -26.51
N LEU A 67 -3.59 3.98 -25.53
CA LEU A 67 -3.84 2.56 -25.77
C LEU A 67 -5.35 2.26 -25.79
N ASN A 68 -5.71 1.14 -26.37
CA ASN A 68 -7.08 0.66 -26.45
C ASN A 68 -7.25 -0.65 -25.67
N TYR A 69 -8.51 -1.11 -25.58
CA TYR A 69 -8.80 -2.39 -24.96
C TYR A 69 -7.87 -3.50 -25.49
N THR A 70 -7.20 -4.14 -24.56
CA THR A 70 -6.26 -5.24 -24.85
C THR A 70 -6.44 -6.33 -23.82
N LYS A 71 -6.82 -7.50 -24.31
CA LYS A 71 -7.03 -8.67 -23.46
C LYS A 71 -5.69 -9.28 -23.02
N CYS A 72 -5.63 -9.70 -21.76
CA CYS A 72 -4.55 -10.54 -21.26
C CYS A 72 -4.68 -11.96 -21.83
N VAL A 73 -3.73 -12.36 -22.68
CA VAL A 73 -3.72 -13.68 -23.33
C VAL A 73 -2.36 -14.33 -23.12
N ASN A 74 -2.37 -15.56 -22.59
CA ASN A 74 -1.14 -16.32 -22.30
C ASN A 74 -0.10 -15.56 -21.47
N GLY A 75 -0.58 -14.73 -20.53
CA GLY A 75 0.29 -13.97 -19.62
C GLY A 75 0.74 -12.60 -20.14
N TYR A 76 0.24 -12.15 -21.29
CA TYR A 76 0.63 -10.86 -21.87
C TYR A 76 -0.56 -10.08 -22.44
N ALA A 77 -0.53 -8.76 -22.29
CA ALA A 77 -1.40 -7.80 -22.94
C ALA A 77 -0.56 -6.97 -23.93
N ALA A 78 -0.51 -7.40 -25.19
CA ALA A 78 0.23 -6.72 -26.26
C ALA A 78 -0.63 -5.59 -26.85
N ALA A 79 -0.58 -4.40 -26.24
CA ALA A 79 -1.40 -3.26 -26.62
C ALA A 79 -1.01 -2.68 -27.99
N ILE A 80 0.26 -2.75 -28.35
CA ILE A 80 0.77 -2.45 -29.68
C ILE A 80 1.51 -3.70 -30.19
N PRO A 81 0.98 -4.40 -31.20
CA PRO A 81 1.60 -5.62 -31.70
C PRO A 81 3.06 -5.42 -32.16
N GLY A 82 3.97 -6.21 -31.58
CA GLY A 82 5.39 -6.17 -31.92
C GLY A 82 6.20 -5.08 -31.20
N ASP A 83 5.57 -4.31 -30.33
CA ASP A 83 6.24 -3.30 -29.52
C ASP A 83 6.45 -3.82 -28.07
N PRO A 84 7.69 -4.08 -27.65
CA PRO A 84 7.99 -4.55 -26.30
C PRO A 84 7.56 -3.55 -25.21
N LEU A 85 7.70 -2.24 -25.44
CA LEU A 85 7.35 -1.18 -24.49
C LEU A 85 5.84 -1.15 -24.15
N HIS A 86 5.01 -1.68 -25.06
CA HIS A 86 3.55 -1.74 -24.89
C HIS A 86 3.03 -3.19 -24.85
N THR A 87 3.88 -4.10 -24.38
CA THR A 87 3.52 -5.51 -24.13
C THR A 87 3.72 -5.83 -22.65
N PHE A 88 2.61 -5.82 -21.91
CA PHE A 88 2.59 -5.89 -20.45
C PHE A 88 2.38 -7.33 -19.98
N LYS A 89 3.17 -7.82 -19.02
CA LYS A 89 2.86 -9.06 -18.31
C LYS A 89 1.57 -8.89 -17.52
N CYS A 90 0.73 -9.93 -17.51
CA CYS A 90 -0.57 -9.86 -16.85
C CYS A 90 -1.08 -11.23 -16.44
N LYS A 91 -2.01 -11.22 -15.47
CA LYS A 91 -2.80 -12.37 -15.05
C LYS A 91 -4.19 -11.91 -14.64
N ASN A 92 -5.23 -12.49 -15.24
CA ASN A 92 -6.63 -12.19 -14.93
C ASN A 92 -6.97 -10.68 -14.93
N MET A 93 -6.23 -9.86 -15.69
CA MET A 93 -6.37 -8.42 -15.76
C MET A 93 -6.29 -7.98 -17.23
N ASP A 94 -7.34 -7.32 -17.73
CA ASP A 94 -7.36 -6.73 -19.07
C ASP A 94 -7.10 -5.22 -18.99
N LEU A 95 -6.35 -4.67 -19.94
CA LEU A 95 -6.21 -3.24 -20.16
C LEU A 95 -7.42 -2.72 -20.94
N TYR A 96 -8.02 -1.64 -20.47
CA TYR A 96 -9.17 -1.00 -21.16
C TYR A 96 -8.81 0.30 -21.86
N ASP A 97 -8.03 1.14 -21.20
CA ASP A 97 -7.57 2.42 -21.74
C ASP A 97 -6.26 2.84 -21.07
N PHE A 98 -5.51 3.69 -21.73
CA PHE A 98 -4.34 4.37 -21.16
C PHE A 98 -4.26 5.77 -21.76
N ILE A 99 -4.01 6.76 -20.91
CA ILE A 99 -3.76 8.16 -21.31
C ILE A 99 -2.50 8.64 -20.63
N ASN A 100 -1.54 9.16 -21.41
CA ASN A 100 -0.30 9.71 -20.87
C ASN A 100 -0.54 11.00 -20.08
N HIS A 101 0.42 11.40 -19.22
CA HIS A 101 0.29 12.57 -18.35
C HIS A 101 0.12 13.88 -19.12
N ALA A 102 0.76 14.05 -20.29
CA ALA A 102 0.57 15.25 -21.10
C ALA A 102 -0.88 15.41 -21.55
N SER A 103 -1.51 14.31 -21.97
CA SER A 103 -2.92 14.27 -22.37
C SER A 103 -3.90 14.36 -21.18
N LEU A 104 -3.40 14.13 -19.95
CA LEU A 104 -4.14 14.33 -18.70
C LEU A 104 -3.93 15.72 -18.07
N GLY A 105 -3.34 16.66 -18.80
CA GLY A 105 -3.21 18.06 -18.39
C GLY A 105 -1.85 18.42 -17.80
N SER A 106 -0.83 17.56 -17.91
CA SER A 106 0.54 17.81 -17.51
C SER A 106 1.43 18.00 -18.74
N PRO A 107 1.33 19.15 -19.44
CA PRO A 107 2.12 19.39 -20.64
C PRO A 107 3.61 19.48 -20.32
N LEU A 108 4.44 19.23 -21.36
CA LEU A 108 5.89 19.45 -21.29
C LEU A 108 6.19 20.92 -20.95
N PHE A 109 6.72 21.14 -19.75
CA PHE A 109 7.36 22.41 -19.37
C PHE A 109 8.86 22.19 -19.25
N ASN A 110 9.65 23.25 -19.45
CA ASN A 110 11.11 23.24 -19.33
C ASN A 110 11.61 23.13 -17.89
N THR A 111 10.91 22.45 -17.00
CA THR A 111 11.28 22.20 -15.61
C THR A 111 11.45 20.71 -15.33
N GLN A 112 12.24 20.40 -14.38
CA GLN A 112 12.92 19.13 -14.18
C GLN A 112 12.00 17.92 -13.88
N TYR A 113 10.72 18.09 -13.53
CA TYR A 113 9.86 16.97 -13.09
C TYR A 113 8.41 17.07 -13.60
N ASN A 114 8.24 17.65 -14.77
CA ASN A 114 6.95 18.14 -15.26
C ASN A 114 5.85 17.14 -15.56
N GLN A 115 6.12 15.87 -15.63
CA GLN A 115 5.13 14.89 -16.06
C GLN A 115 5.02 13.73 -15.07
N THR A 116 5.21 14.03 -13.78
CA THR A 116 5.05 13.03 -12.75
C THR A 116 3.61 12.94 -12.28
N GLY A 117 3.13 11.70 -12.16
CA GLY A 117 1.91 11.37 -11.45
C GLY A 117 2.18 10.91 -10.02
N SER A 118 1.14 10.92 -9.20
CA SER A 118 1.18 10.50 -7.81
C SER A 118 -0.13 9.80 -7.42
N SER A 119 -0.67 10.06 -6.25
CA SER A 119 -1.86 9.43 -5.71
C SER A 119 -3.12 9.65 -6.55
N VAL A 120 -4.13 8.86 -6.28
CA VAL A 120 -5.42 8.90 -6.96
C VAL A 120 -6.55 8.53 -6.01
N TRP A 121 -7.71 9.16 -6.22
CA TRP A 121 -8.95 8.70 -5.62
C TRP A 121 -10.11 8.84 -6.60
N GLY A 122 -11.17 8.06 -6.39
CA GLY A 122 -12.35 8.07 -7.24
C GLY A 122 -13.64 8.27 -6.46
N TRP A 123 -14.71 8.55 -7.21
CA TRP A 123 -16.05 8.65 -6.69
C TRP A 123 -17.04 8.12 -7.72
N THR A 124 -18.08 7.43 -7.25
CA THR A 124 -19.23 7.04 -8.07
C THR A 124 -20.43 7.86 -7.64
N ASP A 125 -21.02 8.60 -8.56
CA ASP A 125 -22.27 9.29 -8.28
C ASP A 125 -23.37 8.29 -7.93
N PRO A 126 -23.99 8.38 -6.75
CA PRO A 126 -25.01 7.42 -6.33
C PRO A 126 -26.31 7.48 -7.16
N GLU A 127 -26.60 8.60 -7.84
CA GLU A 127 -27.82 8.82 -8.60
C GLU A 127 -27.67 8.35 -10.05
N SER A 128 -26.64 8.83 -10.77
CA SER A 128 -26.43 8.49 -12.19
C SER A 128 -25.57 7.23 -12.38
N GLY A 129 -24.77 6.85 -11.39
CA GLY A 129 -23.76 5.82 -11.52
C GLY A 129 -22.50 6.30 -12.26
N GLY A 130 -22.36 7.60 -12.54
CA GLY A 130 -21.17 8.19 -13.17
C GLY A 130 -19.93 7.97 -12.31
N GLU A 131 -18.84 7.54 -12.91
CA GLU A 131 -17.58 7.20 -12.23
C GLU A 131 -16.51 8.24 -12.58
N ILE A 132 -15.96 8.88 -11.55
CA ILE A 132 -15.00 9.98 -11.67
C ILE A 132 -13.71 9.63 -10.92
N ILE A 133 -12.58 10.02 -11.51
CA ILE A 133 -11.22 9.94 -10.93
C ILE A 133 -10.67 11.35 -10.74
N ALA A 134 -10.03 11.56 -9.61
CA ALA A 134 -9.12 12.67 -9.33
C ALA A 134 -7.70 12.11 -9.22
N ALA A 135 -6.85 12.38 -10.21
CA ALA A 135 -5.48 11.87 -10.28
C ALA A 135 -4.48 12.99 -10.02
N GLY A 136 -3.61 12.81 -9.02
CA GLY A 136 -2.54 13.75 -8.68
C GLY A 136 -1.47 13.77 -9.77
N LEU A 137 -1.15 14.98 -10.25
CA LEU A 137 -0.08 15.26 -11.17
C LEU A 137 0.80 16.39 -10.61
N PHE A 138 1.98 16.62 -11.18
CA PHE A 138 2.89 17.69 -10.75
C PHE A 138 2.21 19.07 -10.70
N GLN A 139 1.44 19.43 -11.72
CA GLN A 139 0.82 20.76 -11.84
C GLN A 139 -0.45 20.95 -11.00
N GLY A 140 -1.06 19.85 -10.56
CA GLY A 140 -2.35 19.86 -9.86
C GLY A 140 -3.02 18.51 -9.89
N THR A 141 -4.33 18.49 -9.96
CA THR A 141 -5.12 17.25 -9.95
C THR A 141 -5.97 17.16 -11.22
N SER A 142 -5.75 16.11 -11.99
CA SER A 142 -6.49 15.80 -13.21
C SER A 142 -7.84 15.18 -12.86
N MET A 143 -8.93 15.69 -13.46
CA MET A 143 -10.28 15.18 -13.30
C MET A 143 -10.66 14.37 -14.53
N ILE A 144 -11.06 13.11 -14.32
CA ILE A 144 -11.23 12.13 -15.38
C ILE A 144 -12.56 11.41 -15.18
N GLU A 145 -13.38 11.30 -16.21
CA GLU A 145 -14.57 10.45 -16.21
C GLU A 145 -14.23 9.08 -16.80
N ILE A 146 -14.79 8.04 -16.18
CA ILE A 146 -14.73 6.66 -16.68
C ILE A 146 -16.07 6.34 -17.34
N LEU A 147 -16.06 6.20 -18.66
CA LEU A 147 -17.25 5.84 -19.40
C LEU A 147 -17.61 4.35 -19.23
N PRO A 148 -18.90 3.97 -19.29
CA PRO A 148 -19.33 2.57 -19.14
C PRO A 148 -18.68 1.58 -20.13
N ILE A 149 -18.20 2.08 -21.27
CA ILE A 149 -17.47 1.28 -22.28
C ILE A 149 -15.99 1.06 -21.92
N GLY A 150 -15.52 1.56 -20.77
CA GLY A 150 -14.12 1.45 -20.35
C GLY A 150 -13.19 2.42 -21.08
N ARG A 151 -13.65 3.64 -21.35
CA ARG A 151 -12.81 4.72 -21.89
C ARG A 151 -12.77 5.88 -20.91
N MET A 152 -11.63 6.54 -20.86
CA MET A 152 -11.40 7.71 -20.03
C MET A 152 -11.63 9.00 -20.82
N VAL A 153 -12.26 9.98 -20.18
CA VAL A 153 -12.40 11.34 -20.70
C VAL A 153 -11.75 12.31 -19.73
N TYR A 154 -10.72 13.02 -20.18
CA TYR A 154 -10.11 14.09 -19.41
C TYR A 154 -11.06 15.28 -19.36
N LEU A 155 -11.64 15.54 -18.19
CA LEU A 155 -12.64 16.61 -17.99
C LEU A 155 -12.00 17.96 -17.67
N GLY A 156 -10.83 17.96 -17.00
CA GLY A 156 -10.17 19.21 -16.63
C GLY A 156 -9.14 19.06 -15.53
N MET A 157 -8.55 20.20 -15.14
CA MET A 157 -7.49 20.29 -14.15
C MET A 157 -7.88 21.26 -13.03
N LEU A 158 -7.70 20.83 -11.78
CA LEU A 158 -7.60 21.72 -10.63
C LEU A 158 -6.10 22.01 -10.42
N PRO A 159 -5.63 23.23 -10.64
CA PRO A 159 -4.20 23.55 -10.46
C PRO A 159 -3.80 23.48 -9.00
N SER A 160 -2.51 23.28 -8.74
CA SER A 160 -1.95 23.33 -7.39
C SER A 160 -2.32 24.63 -6.69
N TYR A 161 -2.57 24.59 -5.37
CA TYR A 161 -2.96 25.78 -4.62
C TYR A 161 -1.82 26.80 -4.49
N SER A 162 -0.59 26.30 -4.39
CA SER A 162 0.59 27.14 -4.23
C SER A 162 1.55 27.02 -5.41
N LYS A 163 2.59 27.89 -5.41
CA LYS A 163 3.62 27.89 -6.45
C LYS A 163 4.38 26.58 -6.46
N LEU A 164 4.59 26.03 -7.66
CA LEU A 164 5.28 24.76 -7.88
C LEU A 164 6.79 24.88 -7.57
N ASP A 165 7.31 23.86 -6.89
CA ASP A 165 8.72 23.53 -6.75
C ASP A 165 8.87 22.00 -6.80
N ASN A 166 10.06 21.45 -6.49
CA ASN A 166 10.30 20.01 -6.57
C ASN A 166 9.41 19.18 -5.64
N ASN A 167 8.86 19.76 -4.57
CA ASN A 167 7.94 19.06 -3.68
C ASN A 167 6.55 18.85 -4.30
N ALA A 168 6.26 19.40 -5.49
CA ALA A 168 5.03 19.14 -6.24
C ALA A 168 4.92 17.68 -6.74
N LEU A 169 5.98 16.90 -6.67
CA LEU A 169 5.99 15.46 -6.96
C LEU A 169 5.02 14.69 -6.05
N TRP A 170 4.90 15.11 -4.78
CA TRP A 170 4.05 14.47 -3.80
C TRP A 170 2.71 15.18 -3.68
N ARG A 171 1.68 14.46 -4.06
CA ARG A 171 0.30 14.90 -3.96
C ARG A 171 -0.56 13.71 -3.59
N GLU A 172 -1.15 13.76 -2.39
CA GLU A 172 -2.04 12.72 -1.91
C GLU A 172 -3.50 13.13 -2.04
N VAL A 173 -4.34 12.17 -2.42
CA VAL A 173 -5.74 12.39 -2.78
C VAL A 173 -6.62 11.39 -2.04
N ARG A 174 -7.64 11.88 -1.31
CA ARG A 174 -8.61 11.04 -0.57
C ARG A 174 -10.03 11.55 -0.75
N GLY A 175 -10.97 10.62 -0.83
CA GLY A 175 -12.39 10.96 -0.97
C GLY A 175 -13.11 11.15 0.36
N TYR A 176 -14.09 12.05 0.37
CA TYR A 176 -15.08 12.24 1.42
C TYR A 176 -16.43 12.54 0.80
N LYS A 177 -17.37 11.58 0.87
CA LYS A 177 -18.66 11.68 0.18
C LYS A 177 -18.44 11.97 -1.33
N HIS A 178 -18.95 13.10 -1.83
CA HIS A 178 -18.72 13.57 -3.22
C HIS A 178 -17.57 14.59 -3.32
N TYR A 179 -16.82 14.81 -2.24
CA TYR A 179 -15.65 15.66 -2.25
C TYR A 179 -14.36 14.84 -2.39
N VAL A 180 -13.36 15.48 -2.94
CA VAL A 180 -11.99 14.98 -2.92
C VAL A 180 -11.10 15.99 -2.19
N LEU A 181 -10.29 15.48 -1.27
CA LEU A 181 -9.31 16.22 -0.49
C LEU A 181 -7.93 15.96 -1.08
N ILE A 182 -7.18 17.04 -1.31
CA ILE A 182 -5.90 17.00 -2.01
C ILE A 182 -4.84 17.67 -1.13
N ALA A 183 -3.91 16.88 -0.61
CA ALA A 183 -2.73 17.33 0.12
C ALA A 183 -1.52 17.44 -0.82
N SER A 184 -0.51 18.21 -0.43
CA SER A 184 0.77 18.29 -1.13
C SER A 184 1.88 18.74 -0.18
N GLU A 185 3.12 18.34 -0.49
CA GLU A 185 4.30 18.81 0.23
C GLU A 185 4.78 20.21 -0.19
N LEU A 186 4.06 20.87 -1.06
CA LEU A 186 4.34 22.27 -1.43
C LEU A 186 4.08 23.22 -0.27
N SER A 187 5.00 24.14 -0.04
CA SER A 187 4.80 25.20 0.94
C SER A 187 3.57 26.05 0.63
N GLY A 188 2.71 26.25 1.64
CA GLY A 188 1.49 27.04 1.52
C GLY A 188 0.36 26.34 0.77
N HIS A 189 0.48 25.05 0.45
CA HIS A 189 -0.57 24.32 -0.26
C HIS A 189 -1.77 24.01 0.64
N GLY A 190 -1.56 23.51 1.85
CA GLY A 190 -2.64 23.03 2.70
C GLY A 190 -3.38 21.84 2.08
N ILE A 191 -4.68 21.75 2.33
CA ILE A 191 -5.57 20.74 1.74
C ILE A 191 -6.65 21.44 0.92
N GLN A 192 -6.65 21.25 -0.40
CA GLN A 192 -7.76 21.66 -1.27
C GLN A 192 -8.92 20.67 -1.11
N ILE A 193 -10.16 21.17 -1.05
CA ILE A 193 -11.39 20.35 -1.04
C ILE A 193 -12.18 20.69 -2.30
N PHE A 194 -12.27 19.73 -3.22
CA PHE A 194 -12.98 19.92 -4.49
C PHE A 194 -14.26 19.08 -4.50
N ASP A 195 -15.32 19.68 -5.05
CA ASP A 195 -16.63 19.02 -5.23
C ASP A 195 -16.68 18.30 -6.58
N MET A 196 -16.58 16.98 -6.55
CA MET A 196 -16.59 16.15 -7.77
C MET A 196 -17.96 16.12 -8.47
N SER A 197 -19.04 16.47 -7.80
CA SER A 197 -20.37 16.54 -8.45
C SER A 197 -20.42 17.58 -9.57
N LYS A 198 -19.59 18.64 -9.51
CA LYS A 198 -19.43 19.62 -10.59
C LYS A 198 -18.95 19.02 -11.91
N LEU A 199 -18.31 17.87 -11.85
CA LEU A 199 -17.75 17.19 -13.03
C LEU A 199 -18.85 16.49 -13.86
N LEU A 200 -19.98 16.16 -13.25
CA LEU A 200 -21.12 15.54 -13.94
C LEU A 200 -21.77 16.49 -14.98
N ASP A 201 -21.60 17.80 -14.78
CA ASP A 201 -22.15 18.84 -15.67
C ASP A 201 -21.15 19.31 -16.75
N VAL A 202 -19.93 18.75 -16.79
CA VAL A 202 -18.91 19.14 -17.77
C VAL A 202 -19.29 18.62 -19.15
N ASP A 203 -19.59 19.53 -20.07
CA ASP A 203 -19.82 19.22 -21.49
C ASP A 203 -18.50 18.72 -22.13
N HIS A 204 -18.49 17.46 -22.56
CA HIS A 204 -17.31 16.86 -23.19
C HIS A 204 -16.80 17.64 -24.42
N ALA A 205 -17.67 18.37 -25.12
CA ALA A 205 -17.29 19.20 -26.26
C ALA A 205 -16.51 20.47 -25.83
N LYS A 206 -16.57 20.82 -24.53
CA LYS A 206 -15.87 21.97 -23.95
C LYS A 206 -14.73 21.55 -23.02
N ALA A 207 -14.61 20.26 -22.75
CA ALA A 207 -13.49 19.72 -21.96
C ALA A 207 -12.17 19.85 -22.75
N PRO A 208 -11.04 20.02 -22.08
CA PRO A 208 -10.87 20.13 -20.63
C PRO A 208 -11.19 21.53 -20.07
N VAL A 209 -11.70 21.56 -18.82
CA VAL A 209 -11.97 22.78 -18.07
C VAL A 209 -10.82 23.05 -17.09
N MET A 210 -10.37 24.30 -16.99
CA MET A 210 -9.44 24.71 -15.94
C MET A 210 -10.24 25.27 -14.76
N PHE A 211 -10.20 24.58 -13.61
CA PHE A 211 -10.83 25.03 -12.39
C PHE A 211 -9.94 26.07 -11.68
N ASP A 212 -10.54 26.89 -10.83
CA ASP A 212 -9.82 27.87 -10.01
C ASP A 212 -9.71 27.43 -8.54
N ASN A 213 -8.82 28.07 -7.78
CA ASN A 213 -8.60 27.82 -6.37
C ASN A 213 -9.40 28.75 -5.44
N VAL A 214 -10.50 29.32 -5.91
CA VAL A 214 -11.35 30.20 -5.12
C VAL A 214 -12.42 29.39 -4.42
N VAL A 215 -12.50 29.48 -3.09
CA VAL A 215 -13.53 28.83 -2.29
C VAL A 215 -14.92 29.37 -2.68
N GLY A 216 -15.82 28.45 -2.96
CA GLY A 216 -17.19 28.78 -3.39
C GLY A 216 -17.38 28.85 -4.90
N SER A 217 -16.35 29.08 -5.73
CA SER A 217 -16.42 28.96 -7.19
C SER A 217 -15.69 27.73 -7.72
N GLY A 218 -14.38 27.66 -7.57
CA GLY A 218 -13.55 26.55 -8.02
C GLY A 218 -13.54 25.40 -7.03
N ILE A 219 -13.04 25.62 -5.82
CA ILE A 219 -13.01 24.63 -4.73
C ILE A 219 -14.13 24.80 -3.73
N ALA A 220 -14.50 23.71 -3.04
CA ALA A 220 -15.53 23.73 -1.99
C ALA A 220 -14.99 24.30 -0.67
N GLY A 221 -13.72 24.07 -0.36
CA GLY A 221 -13.04 24.53 0.84
C GLY A 221 -11.53 24.41 0.75
N HIS A 222 -10.87 24.96 1.77
CA HIS A 222 -9.42 24.89 1.91
C HIS A 222 -9.00 24.86 3.38
N PHE A 223 -8.26 23.83 3.79
CA PHE A 223 -7.67 23.74 5.11
C PHE A 223 -6.23 24.22 5.08
N ALA A 224 -5.95 25.34 5.71
CA ALA A 224 -4.63 25.98 5.70
C ALA A 224 -3.96 26.05 7.10
N ASP A 225 -4.64 25.59 8.15
CA ASP A 225 -4.12 25.69 9.54
C ASP A 225 -3.12 24.55 9.84
N VAL A 226 -2.06 24.51 9.03
CA VAL A 226 -0.94 23.57 9.15
C VAL A 226 0.36 24.38 9.04
N PRO A 227 1.35 24.13 9.90
CA PRO A 227 2.65 24.80 9.79
C PRO A 227 3.24 24.67 8.39
N LEU A 228 3.72 25.75 7.81
CA LEU A 228 4.24 25.84 6.43
C LEU A 228 3.24 25.40 5.33
N GLY A 229 2.06 24.87 5.64
CA GLY A 229 1.10 24.33 4.68
C GLY A 229 1.60 23.11 3.89
N ARG A 230 2.66 22.45 4.35
CA ARG A 230 3.22 21.23 3.75
C ARG A 230 2.64 20.02 4.43
N ILE A 231 2.03 19.13 3.67
CA ILE A 231 1.33 17.94 4.18
C ILE A 231 1.66 16.76 3.26
N HIS A 232 2.11 15.66 3.85
CA HIS A 232 2.40 14.45 3.06
C HIS A 232 1.10 13.77 2.63
N ASN A 233 0.22 13.41 3.58
CA ASN A 233 -1.02 12.72 3.26
C ASN A 233 -2.22 13.29 4.03
N VAL A 234 -3.43 12.94 3.59
CA VAL A 234 -4.70 13.26 4.24
C VAL A 234 -5.51 12.00 4.47
N VAL A 235 -5.98 11.79 5.69
CA VAL A 235 -6.77 10.64 6.13
C VAL A 235 -8.19 11.12 6.46
N ILE A 236 -9.19 10.28 6.21
CA ILE A 236 -10.60 10.64 6.43
C ILE A 236 -11.26 9.62 7.35
N ASN A 237 -11.92 10.11 8.39
CA ASN A 237 -12.95 9.36 9.11
C ASN A 237 -14.31 9.89 8.67
N GLU A 238 -14.95 9.17 7.74
CA GLU A 238 -16.20 9.61 7.14
C GLU A 238 -17.38 9.55 8.13
N GLU A 239 -17.38 8.56 9.02
CA GLU A 239 -18.43 8.37 10.03
C GLU A 239 -18.50 9.54 11.02
N LEU A 240 -17.34 10.03 11.48
CA LEU A 240 -17.23 11.12 12.43
C LEU A 240 -17.01 12.49 11.76
N GLU A 241 -17.01 12.55 10.44
CA GLU A 241 -16.94 13.77 9.62
C GLU A 241 -15.72 14.64 9.94
N TYR A 242 -14.53 14.04 9.98
CA TYR A 242 -13.26 14.76 10.12
C TYR A 242 -12.16 14.20 9.22
N GLY A 243 -11.17 15.05 8.95
CA GLY A 243 -9.94 14.67 8.29
C GLY A 243 -8.74 14.78 9.23
N VAL A 244 -7.66 14.13 8.85
CA VAL A 244 -6.36 14.19 9.53
C VAL A 244 -5.30 14.53 8.49
N ALA A 245 -4.56 15.61 8.70
CA ALA A 245 -3.34 15.89 7.97
C ALA A 245 -2.20 15.15 8.67
N VAL A 246 -1.46 14.32 7.93
CA VAL A 246 -0.30 13.57 8.41
C VAL A 246 0.95 13.95 7.63
N GLY A 247 2.12 13.72 8.23
CA GLY A 247 3.41 14.08 7.60
C GLY A 247 3.60 15.58 7.40
N ALA A 248 2.93 16.41 8.20
CA ALA A 248 3.05 17.86 8.10
C ALA A 248 4.43 18.35 8.55
N GLN A 249 5.02 19.27 7.78
CA GLN A 249 6.30 19.87 8.14
C GLN A 249 6.10 21.22 8.87
N PRO A 250 7.00 21.63 9.78
CA PRO A 250 8.21 20.95 10.23
C PRO A 250 7.95 19.92 11.36
N ARG A 251 8.85 18.97 11.55
CA ARG A 251 8.80 17.98 12.65
C ARG A 251 9.02 18.58 14.05
N THR A 252 9.36 19.87 14.13
CA THR A 252 9.73 20.58 15.38
C THR A 252 8.57 21.32 16.05
N GLY A 253 7.37 21.34 15.45
CA GLY A 253 6.19 22.00 16.01
C GLY A 253 5.55 21.20 17.16
N PRO A 254 4.50 21.74 17.80
CA PRO A 254 3.77 21.05 18.88
C PRO A 254 3.19 19.70 18.46
N CYS A 255 2.76 19.59 17.21
CA CYS A 255 2.20 18.37 16.62
C CYS A 255 3.26 17.45 16.03
N LYS A 256 4.54 17.83 15.98
CA LYS A 256 5.71 17.05 15.53
C LYS A 256 5.52 16.28 14.21
N ALA A 257 4.76 16.84 13.27
CA ALA A 257 4.34 16.18 12.03
C ALA A 257 3.50 14.89 12.23
N GLY A 258 2.90 14.73 13.39
CA GLY A 258 1.96 13.64 13.70
C GLY A 258 0.57 13.89 13.15
N LEU A 259 -0.46 13.48 13.91
CA LEU A 259 -1.85 13.59 13.50
C LEU A 259 -2.38 15.02 13.74
N ILE A 260 -2.83 15.74 12.71
CA ILE A 260 -3.48 17.05 12.84
C ILE A 260 -4.93 16.92 12.40
N PHE A 261 -5.86 16.99 13.34
CA PHE A 261 -7.29 16.76 13.12
C PHE A 261 -8.02 18.04 12.70
N PHE A 262 -8.89 17.94 11.69
CA PHE A 262 -9.73 19.05 11.24
C PHE A 262 -11.16 18.58 10.91
N SER A 263 -12.15 19.45 11.13
CA SER A 263 -13.56 19.15 10.91
C SER A 263 -13.93 19.18 9.42
N LEU A 264 -14.73 18.21 8.98
CA LEU A 264 -15.37 18.17 7.67
C LEU A 264 -16.90 18.36 7.74
N LYS A 265 -17.45 18.70 8.92
CA LYS A 265 -18.89 18.99 9.08
C LYS A 265 -19.33 20.17 8.24
N ASP A 266 -18.47 21.15 8.06
CA ASP A 266 -18.59 22.25 7.10
C ASP A 266 -17.35 22.27 6.23
N VAL A 267 -17.43 21.68 5.04
CA VAL A 267 -16.30 21.58 4.10
C VAL A 267 -15.84 22.94 3.59
N SER A 268 -16.72 23.95 3.62
CA SER A 268 -16.38 25.31 3.18
C SER A 268 -15.53 26.08 4.21
N ASN A 269 -15.53 25.61 5.46
CA ASN A 269 -14.78 26.21 6.57
C ASN A 269 -14.20 25.13 7.50
N PRO A 270 -13.25 24.30 7.02
CA PRO A 270 -12.61 23.28 7.83
C PRO A 270 -11.80 23.92 8.95
N VAL A 271 -12.03 23.50 10.20
CA VAL A 271 -11.36 24.06 11.39
C VAL A 271 -10.59 22.99 12.14
N THR A 272 -9.45 23.36 12.71
CA THR A 272 -8.62 22.47 13.54
C THR A 272 -9.37 21.99 14.79
N LEU A 273 -9.32 20.69 15.05
CA LEU A 273 -9.91 20.04 16.22
C LEU A 273 -8.88 19.74 17.31
N GLY A 274 -7.61 19.60 16.96
CA GLY A 274 -6.49 19.26 17.83
C GLY A 274 -5.39 18.55 17.06
N CYS A 275 -4.37 18.07 17.76
CA CYS A 275 -3.33 17.24 17.15
C CYS A 275 -2.70 16.27 18.16
N ASP A 276 -2.04 15.23 17.65
CA ASP A 276 -1.19 14.32 18.41
C ASP A 276 0.22 14.28 17.82
N GLY A 277 1.22 14.58 18.63
CA GLY A 277 2.63 14.49 18.29
C GLY A 277 3.41 13.59 19.24
N GLN A 278 2.72 12.69 19.99
CA GLN A 278 3.36 11.89 21.02
C GLN A 278 4.33 10.85 20.45
N ASP A 279 4.15 10.45 19.19
CA ASP A 279 5.04 9.50 18.52
C ASP A 279 5.75 10.10 17.30
N GLY A 280 5.83 11.42 17.20
CA GLY A 280 6.54 12.11 16.14
C GLY A 280 5.82 12.08 14.80
N TYR A 281 6.58 11.93 13.73
CA TYR A 281 6.09 11.94 12.35
C TYR A 281 5.19 10.73 12.07
N VAL A 282 4.06 10.99 11.45
CA VAL A 282 3.14 9.97 10.92
C VAL A 282 3.11 10.09 9.41
N HIS A 283 3.53 9.04 8.70
CA HIS A 283 3.58 9.04 7.24
C HIS A 283 2.17 8.89 6.65
N ASP A 284 1.45 7.84 7.05
CA ASP A 284 0.05 7.60 6.72
C ASP A 284 -0.70 7.08 7.95
N ALA A 285 -2.02 7.05 7.90
CA ALA A 285 -2.85 6.48 8.95
C ALA A 285 -4.19 5.98 8.39
N GLN A 286 -4.85 5.12 9.17
CA GLN A 286 -6.25 4.80 8.99
C GLN A 286 -7.00 5.07 10.29
N CYS A 287 -8.02 5.94 10.27
CA CYS A 287 -8.80 6.34 11.44
C CYS A 287 -10.24 5.88 11.31
N LEU A 288 -10.71 5.08 12.25
CA LEU A 288 -12.02 4.41 12.22
C LEU A 288 -12.69 4.43 13.59
N VAL A 289 -14.02 4.42 13.63
CA VAL A 289 -14.73 3.99 14.82
C VAL A 289 -14.44 2.52 15.05
N TYR A 290 -13.92 2.18 16.20
CA TYR A 290 -13.49 0.83 16.50
C TYR A 290 -14.67 -0.09 16.78
N HIS A 291 -14.76 -1.16 16.04
CA HIS A 291 -15.59 -2.32 16.31
C HIS A 291 -14.69 -3.56 16.19
N GLY A 292 -14.52 -4.28 17.27
CA GLY A 292 -13.59 -5.40 17.28
C GLY A 292 -13.56 -6.14 18.62
N PRO A 293 -12.70 -7.15 18.77
CA PRO A 293 -12.67 -8.01 19.94
C PRO A 293 -12.13 -7.34 21.21
N ASP A 294 -11.38 -6.23 21.11
CA ASP A 294 -10.91 -5.48 22.28
C ASP A 294 -12.02 -4.58 22.82
N THR A 295 -12.93 -5.18 23.59
CA THR A 295 -14.14 -4.51 24.10
C THR A 295 -13.88 -3.26 24.93
N LYS A 296 -12.63 -3.03 25.41
CA LYS A 296 -12.23 -1.83 26.11
C LYS A 296 -12.34 -0.57 25.23
N TYR A 297 -12.18 -0.76 23.92
CA TYR A 297 -12.15 0.32 22.92
C TYR A 297 -13.38 0.36 22.03
N GLU A 298 -14.37 -0.51 22.27
CA GLU A 298 -15.61 -0.54 21.47
C GLU A 298 -16.26 0.83 21.36
N GLY A 299 -16.55 1.27 20.12
CA GLY A 299 -17.14 2.57 19.81
C GLY A 299 -16.21 3.78 19.99
N ARG A 300 -14.93 3.57 20.30
CA ARG A 300 -13.94 4.65 20.35
C ARG A 300 -13.42 4.97 18.96
N ASP A 301 -12.91 6.17 18.81
CA ASP A 301 -12.26 6.61 17.58
C ASP A 301 -10.77 6.25 17.64
N ILE A 302 -10.35 5.31 16.81
CA ILE A 302 -9.00 4.74 16.80
C ILE A 302 -8.31 5.08 15.49
N CYS A 303 -7.05 5.55 15.58
CA CYS A 303 -6.16 5.69 14.44
C CYS A 303 -5.03 4.66 14.52
N TYR A 304 -4.81 3.98 13.40
CA TYR A 304 -3.64 3.13 13.13
C TYR A 304 -2.66 3.98 12.34
N GLY A 305 -1.55 4.38 12.95
CA GLY A 305 -0.53 5.23 12.34
C GLY A 305 0.68 4.42 11.90
N TYR A 306 1.20 4.75 10.73
CA TYR A 306 2.39 4.17 10.11
C TYR A 306 3.51 5.21 10.21
N ASN A 307 4.37 5.03 11.21
CA ASN A 307 5.21 6.10 11.76
C ASN A 307 6.70 5.86 11.46
N GLU A 308 7.06 5.54 10.23
CA GLU A 308 8.42 5.30 9.75
C GLU A 308 9.11 4.08 10.41
N ASP A 309 9.00 3.87 11.73
CA ASP A 309 9.64 2.75 12.45
C ASP A 309 8.66 1.91 13.28
N THR A 310 7.36 2.27 13.30
CA THR A 310 6.36 1.61 14.13
C THR A 310 4.98 1.59 13.51
N LEU A 311 4.22 0.53 13.81
CA LEU A 311 2.77 0.59 13.87
C LEU A 311 2.39 1.21 15.22
N THR A 312 1.81 2.40 15.21
CA THR A 312 1.36 3.09 16.42
C THR A 312 -0.16 3.22 16.43
N ILE A 313 -0.79 2.77 17.50
CA ILE A 313 -2.24 2.80 17.66
C ILE A 313 -2.62 3.89 18.65
N TYR A 314 -3.58 4.74 18.26
CA TYR A 314 -4.02 5.90 19.02
C TYR A 314 -5.50 5.85 19.35
N ASP A 315 -5.88 6.18 20.58
CA ASP A 315 -7.25 6.59 20.93
C ASP A 315 -7.37 8.09 20.72
N VAL A 316 -8.06 8.49 19.68
CA VAL A 316 -8.25 9.89 19.26
C VAL A 316 -9.68 10.37 19.51
N THR A 317 -10.43 9.69 20.39
CA THR A 317 -11.81 10.06 20.76
C THR A 317 -11.88 11.51 21.23
N ASP A 318 -10.90 11.96 22.02
CA ASP A 318 -10.68 13.38 22.32
C ASP A 318 -9.49 13.90 21.50
N LYS A 319 -9.77 14.66 20.43
CA LYS A 319 -8.76 15.20 19.50
C LYS A 319 -7.74 16.14 20.16
N LYS A 320 -8.07 16.70 21.35
CA LYS A 320 -7.19 17.60 22.13
C LYS A 320 -6.40 16.87 23.20
N ALA A 321 -6.79 15.66 23.54
CA ALA A 321 -6.20 14.82 24.57
C ALA A 321 -6.12 13.37 24.14
N SER A 322 -5.73 13.14 22.87
CA SER A 322 -5.48 11.82 22.31
C SER A 322 -4.41 11.06 23.07
N LYS A 323 -4.43 9.75 22.98
CA LYS A 323 -3.53 8.87 23.73
C LYS A 323 -2.97 7.80 22.79
N VAL A 324 -1.67 7.60 22.87
CA VAL A 324 -1.06 6.40 22.29
C VAL A 324 -1.46 5.20 23.14
N ILE A 325 -2.04 4.18 22.48
CA ILE A 325 -2.39 2.90 23.08
C ILE A 325 -1.18 1.97 23.03
N SER A 326 -0.53 1.86 21.89
CA SER A 326 0.66 1.04 21.68
C SER A 326 1.59 1.63 20.62
N ARG A 327 2.88 1.31 20.73
CA ARG A 327 3.94 1.56 19.73
C ARG A 327 4.69 0.27 19.54
N THR A 328 4.64 -0.28 18.35
CA THR A 328 5.26 -1.58 18.08
C THR A 328 6.08 -1.51 16.81
N SER A 329 7.37 -1.73 16.92
CA SER A 329 8.29 -1.91 15.80
C SER A 329 8.35 -3.38 15.39
N TYR A 330 9.09 -3.71 14.35
CA TYR A 330 9.19 -5.08 13.83
C TYR A 330 10.55 -5.33 13.17
N GLU A 331 10.86 -6.60 12.97
CA GLU A 331 12.08 -6.99 12.28
C GLU A 331 12.01 -6.59 10.81
N GLY A 332 12.92 -5.74 10.37
CA GLY A 332 12.96 -5.17 9.03
C GLY A 332 12.46 -3.72 8.93
N ALA A 333 11.95 -3.14 10.03
CA ALA A 333 11.48 -1.76 10.01
C ALA A 333 12.56 -0.80 9.51
N SER A 334 12.29 -0.18 8.37
CA SER A 334 13.14 0.78 7.67
C SER A 334 12.41 2.08 7.38
N TYR A 335 11.19 1.98 6.84
CA TYR A 335 10.28 3.11 6.65
C TYR A 335 8.84 2.62 6.61
N THR A 336 8.26 2.34 7.79
CA THR A 336 6.84 1.96 7.92
C THR A 336 5.96 2.96 7.22
N HIS A 337 5.35 2.56 6.12
CA HIS A 337 4.81 3.47 5.12
C HIS A 337 3.29 3.56 5.18
N GLN A 338 2.58 2.44 4.97
CA GLN A 338 1.14 2.41 4.89
C GLN A 338 0.59 1.06 5.35
N GLY A 339 -0.69 1.00 5.68
CA GLY A 339 -1.38 -0.24 5.97
C GLY A 339 -2.89 -0.07 5.94
N TRP A 340 -3.59 -1.19 6.05
CA TRP A 340 -5.05 -1.23 6.01
C TRP A 340 -5.61 -2.37 6.84
N VAL A 341 -6.69 -2.12 7.60
CA VAL A 341 -7.41 -3.19 8.28
C VAL A 341 -8.13 -4.07 7.25
N LEU A 342 -8.21 -5.38 7.51
CA LEU A 342 -8.85 -6.31 6.56
C LEU A 342 -10.37 -6.09 6.46
N ASP A 343 -11.00 -5.69 7.57
CA ASP A 343 -12.42 -5.34 7.64
C ASP A 343 -12.60 -4.06 8.47
N THR A 344 -13.10 -3.01 7.85
CA THR A 344 -13.35 -1.72 8.51
C THR A 344 -14.51 -1.77 9.51
N LYS A 345 -15.36 -2.80 9.43
CA LYS A 345 -16.51 -2.99 10.33
C LYS A 345 -16.22 -3.92 11.51
N TRP A 346 -15.15 -4.73 11.41
CA TRP A 346 -14.71 -5.62 12.47
C TRP A 346 -13.19 -5.77 12.45
N GLN A 347 -12.49 -4.97 13.26
CA GLN A 347 -11.05 -4.74 13.19
C GLN A 347 -10.29 -5.76 14.04
N GLU A 348 -9.87 -6.86 13.43
CA GLU A 348 -9.08 -7.93 14.06
C GLU A 348 -7.68 -8.06 13.45
N TRP A 349 -7.56 -7.72 12.16
CA TRP A 349 -6.36 -7.94 11.36
C TRP A 349 -6.04 -6.69 10.54
N LEU A 350 -4.74 -6.46 10.36
CA LEU A 350 -4.19 -5.35 9.57
C LEU A 350 -3.06 -5.88 8.70
N ILE A 351 -2.93 -5.38 7.49
CA ILE A 351 -1.75 -5.54 6.64
C ILE A 351 -1.01 -4.21 6.53
N MET A 352 0.32 -4.28 6.39
CA MET A 352 1.19 -3.10 6.41
C MET A 352 2.40 -3.32 5.50
N ASP A 353 2.87 -2.26 4.85
CA ASP A 353 4.08 -2.22 4.05
C ASP A 353 5.17 -1.32 4.66
N ASP A 354 6.38 -1.47 4.12
CA ASP A 354 7.56 -0.67 4.46
C ASP A 354 8.26 -0.27 3.17
N GLU A 355 8.23 1.01 2.81
CA GLU A 355 8.67 1.50 1.49
C GLU A 355 10.21 1.46 1.31
N PHE A 356 10.96 1.01 2.31
CA PHE A 356 12.43 1.12 2.26
C PHE A 356 13.16 -0.18 2.64
N ASP A 357 12.45 -1.19 3.10
CA ASP A 357 13.09 -2.43 3.56
C ASP A 357 13.67 -3.26 2.40
N GLU A 358 13.12 -3.20 1.18
CA GLU A 358 13.73 -3.84 0.00
C GLU A 358 15.02 -3.13 -0.44
N GLU A 359 15.09 -1.79 -0.38
CA GLU A 359 16.30 -1.04 -0.73
C GLU A 359 17.41 -1.24 0.31
N GLU A 360 17.06 -1.29 1.59
CA GLU A 360 17.99 -1.56 2.69
C GLU A 360 18.32 -3.06 2.84
N PHE A 361 17.64 -3.94 2.09
CA PHE A 361 17.74 -5.40 2.25
C PHE A 361 17.52 -5.83 3.70
N ALA A 362 16.51 -5.23 4.35
CA ALA A 362 16.26 -5.38 5.78
C ALA A 362 15.34 -6.57 6.09
N GLY A 363 15.62 -7.27 7.17
CA GLY A 363 14.80 -8.34 7.71
C GLY A 363 14.24 -9.31 6.64
N PRO A 364 12.93 -9.49 6.57
CA PRO A 364 12.31 -10.35 5.56
C PRO A 364 12.54 -9.89 4.12
N ALA A 365 12.72 -8.59 3.85
CA ALA A 365 12.93 -8.05 2.51
C ALA A 365 14.38 -8.17 1.98
N ALA A 366 15.27 -8.85 2.71
CA ALA A 366 16.67 -9.01 2.38
C ALA A 366 16.96 -9.67 1.00
N ASP A 367 15.97 -10.26 0.37
CA ASP A 367 16.04 -10.83 -0.98
C ASP A 367 15.52 -9.87 -2.07
N GLY A 368 15.04 -8.68 -1.69
CA GLY A 368 14.56 -7.62 -2.59
C GLY A 368 13.18 -7.86 -3.19
N TYR A 369 12.36 -8.70 -2.56
CA TYR A 369 10.95 -8.90 -2.94
C TYR A 369 10.04 -8.17 -1.98
N PRO A 370 9.06 -7.38 -2.48
CA PRO A 370 8.09 -6.66 -1.66
C PRO A 370 7.43 -7.52 -0.59
N VAL A 371 7.39 -6.99 0.63
CA VAL A 371 6.93 -7.70 1.83
C VAL A 371 5.74 -6.99 2.44
N THR A 372 4.58 -7.65 2.46
CA THR A 372 3.43 -7.17 3.22
C THR A 372 3.34 -7.91 4.56
N TYR A 373 3.44 -7.16 5.65
CA TYR A 373 3.39 -7.66 7.02
C TYR A 373 1.95 -7.84 7.51
N ILE A 374 1.67 -8.93 8.23
CA ILE A 374 0.35 -9.24 8.78
C ILE A 374 0.35 -9.03 10.29
N TRP A 375 -0.61 -8.25 10.78
CA TRP A 375 -0.75 -7.90 12.17
C TRP A 375 -2.06 -8.39 12.77
N ASP A 376 -1.98 -9.10 13.90
CA ASP A 376 -3.09 -9.38 14.81
C ASP A 376 -3.30 -8.16 15.72
N ILE A 377 -4.40 -7.44 15.52
CA ILE A 377 -4.77 -6.27 16.28
C ILE A 377 -5.96 -6.52 17.21
N ARG A 378 -6.25 -7.79 17.55
CA ARG A 378 -7.32 -8.16 18.48
C ARG A 378 -7.09 -7.67 19.90
N SER A 379 -5.87 -7.26 20.23
CA SER A 379 -5.55 -6.43 21.38
C SER A 379 -4.84 -5.18 20.89
N LEU A 380 -5.47 -4.02 21.03
CA LEU A 380 -4.87 -2.74 20.60
C LEU A 380 -3.66 -2.34 21.48
N GLU A 381 -3.58 -2.86 22.71
CA GLU A 381 -2.45 -2.61 23.62
C GLU A 381 -1.24 -3.50 23.32
N ALA A 382 -1.42 -4.61 22.61
CA ALA A 382 -0.37 -5.57 22.32
C ALA A 382 -0.57 -6.20 20.92
N PRO A 383 -0.50 -5.39 19.84
CA PRO A 383 -0.57 -5.91 18.49
C PRO A 383 0.60 -6.86 18.23
N LYS A 384 0.38 -7.89 17.38
CA LYS A 384 1.39 -8.91 17.09
C LYS A 384 1.61 -9.06 15.60
N GLN A 385 2.84 -9.01 15.17
CA GLN A 385 3.22 -9.36 13.82
C GLN A 385 3.23 -10.88 13.69
N THR A 386 2.25 -11.45 12.96
CA THR A 386 1.99 -12.89 12.92
C THR A 386 2.53 -13.60 11.69
N GLY A 387 2.76 -12.87 10.63
CA GLY A 387 3.19 -13.43 9.37
C GLY A 387 3.41 -12.36 8.31
N LEU A 388 3.63 -12.79 7.09
CA LEU A 388 3.81 -11.92 5.94
C LEU A 388 3.51 -12.68 4.64
N TYR A 389 3.36 -11.94 3.54
CA TYR A 389 3.45 -12.50 2.20
C TYR A 389 4.34 -11.61 1.33
N LYS A 390 4.81 -12.16 0.20
CA LYS A 390 5.72 -11.47 -0.70
C LYS A 390 5.17 -11.42 -2.12
N ALA A 391 5.55 -10.37 -2.84
CA ALA A 391 5.37 -10.35 -4.28
C ALA A 391 6.21 -11.44 -4.98
N ALA A 392 5.82 -11.78 -6.20
CA ALA A 392 6.51 -12.81 -7.00
C ALA A 392 7.67 -12.25 -7.83
N VAL A 393 7.82 -10.92 -7.86
CA VAL A 393 8.87 -10.19 -8.60
C VAL A 393 9.52 -9.16 -7.67
N LYS A 394 10.76 -8.80 -7.94
CA LYS A 394 11.47 -7.75 -7.20
C LYS A 394 10.85 -6.38 -7.48
N GLY A 395 10.97 -5.49 -6.53
CA GLY A 395 10.46 -4.13 -6.58
C GLY A 395 10.37 -3.55 -5.18
N ILE A 396 9.65 -2.45 -5.06
CA ILE A 396 9.30 -1.83 -3.77
C ILE A 396 7.77 -1.86 -3.68
N ASP A 397 7.20 -2.28 -2.54
CA ASP A 397 5.76 -2.11 -2.34
C ASP A 397 5.42 -0.68 -1.92
N HIS A 398 4.18 -0.30 -2.16
CA HIS A 398 3.73 1.06 -1.92
C HIS A 398 2.25 1.04 -1.51
N ASN A 399 1.43 1.96 -2.06
CA ASN A 399 0.05 2.16 -1.63
C ASN A 399 -0.83 0.91 -1.80
N GLN A 400 -1.53 0.54 -0.73
CA GLN A 400 -2.44 -0.59 -0.70
C GLN A 400 -3.74 -0.29 0.05
N TYR A 401 -4.77 -1.07 -0.22
CA TYR A 401 -6.00 -1.10 0.57
C TYR A 401 -6.76 -2.41 0.33
N VAL A 402 -7.68 -2.73 1.23
CA VAL A 402 -8.44 -3.99 1.19
C VAL A 402 -9.90 -3.74 0.88
N ILE A 403 -10.44 -4.46 -0.11
CA ILE A 403 -11.85 -4.48 -0.45
C ILE A 403 -12.33 -5.93 -0.55
N ASP A 404 -13.31 -6.31 0.24
CA ASP A 404 -13.95 -7.63 0.20
C ASP A 404 -12.94 -8.80 0.24
N GLY A 405 -11.93 -8.71 1.12
CA GLY A 405 -10.91 -9.74 1.29
C GLY A 405 -9.84 -9.78 0.21
N LEU A 406 -9.77 -8.77 -0.66
CA LEU A 406 -8.72 -8.60 -1.64
C LEU A 406 -7.88 -7.36 -1.31
N SER A 407 -6.55 -7.52 -1.26
CA SER A 407 -5.61 -6.41 -1.22
C SER A 407 -5.27 -5.97 -2.64
N TYR A 408 -5.37 -4.66 -2.87
CA TYR A 408 -5.02 -3.99 -4.12
C TYR A 408 -3.76 -3.17 -3.86
N GLN A 409 -2.65 -3.55 -4.50
CA GLN A 409 -1.33 -2.98 -4.25
C GLN A 409 -0.74 -2.35 -5.50
N SER A 410 -0.12 -1.19 -5.32
CA SER A 410 0.69 -0.52 -6.33
C SER A 410 2.16 -0.68 -5.93
N ASN A 411 2.89 -1.55 -6.62
CA ASN A 411 4.24 -1.97 -6.23
C ASN A 411 5.29 -1.37 -7.18
N TYR A 412 5.26 -0.08 -7.38
CA TYR A 412 6.16 0.66 -8.27
C TYR A 412 6.37 -0.06 -9.62
N GLY A 413 7.62 -0.37 -10.02
CA GLY A 413 7.96 -1.06 -11.25
C GLY A 413 7.40 -2.46 -11.37
N ALA A 414 7.20 -3.16 -10.24
CA ALA A 414 6.53 -4.45 -10.21
C ALA A 414 5.04 -4.39 -10.61
N GLY A 415 4.50 -3.20 -10.84
CA GLY A 415 3.16 -2.95 -11.38
C GLY A 415 2.05 -3.03 -10.34
N PHE A 416 0.82 -3.15 -10.84
CA PHE A 416 -0.38 -3.26 -10.03
C PHE A 416 -0.74 -4.73 -9.78
N ARG A 417 -0.96 -5.09 -8.50
CA ARG A 417 -1.18 -6.48 -8.05
C ARG A 417 -2.38 -6.61 -7.15
N VAL A 418 -3.07 -7.75 -7.22
CA VAL A 418 -4.23 -8.08 -6.39
C VAL A 418 -4.00 -9.42 -5.69
N TYR A 419 -4.06 -9.40 -4.36
CA TYR A 419 -3.89 -10.57 -3.51
C TYR A 419 -5.20 -10.96 -2.83
N ASP A 420 -5.49 -12.26 -2.77
CA ASP A 420 -6.55 -12.79 -1.91
C ASP A 420 -6.00 -12.93 -0.50
N VAL A 421 -6.43 -12.04 0.40
CA VAL A 421 -6.03 -11.99 1.81
C VAL A 421 -7.11 -12.55 2.75
N SER A 422 -8.19 -13.09 2.20
CA SER A 422 -9.33 -13.62 2.98
C SER A 422 -8.97 -14.80 3.87
N SER A 423 -7.85 -15.46 3.61
CA SER A 423 -7.33 -16.56 4.42
C SER A 423 -6.66 -16.13 5.74
N ILE A 424 -6.26 -14.85 5.89
CA ILE A 424 -5.47 -14.36 7.04
C ILE A 424 -6.11 -14.69 8.40
N PRO A 425 -7.44 -14.53 8.62
CA PRO A 425 -8.03 -14.88 9.92
C PRO A 425 -7.88 -16.37 10.28
N SER A 426 -7.74 -17.25 9.30
CA SER A 426 -7.56 -18.69 9.50
C SER A 426 -6.10 -19.15 9.38
N ASP A 427 -5.28 -18.40 8.65
CA ASP A 427 -3.84 -18.64 8.48
C ASP A 427 -3.08 -17.30 8.56
N PRO A 428 -2.85 -16.79 9.78
CA PRO A 428 -2.19 -15.50 10.00
C PRO A 428 -0.69 -15.53 9.67
N THR A 429 -0.15 -16.64 9.22
CA THR A 429 1.23 -16.74 8.73
C THR A 429 1.41 -16.14 7.33
N GLY A 430 0.30 -15.90 6.60
CA GLY A 430 0.31 -15.44 5.22
C GLY A 430 0.60 -16.52 4.17
N ASN A 431 0.88 -17.76 4.59
CA ASN A 431 1.21 -18.84 3.65
C ASN A 431 0.08 -19.20 2.67
N SER A 432 -1.17 -18.89 3.03
CA SER A 432 -2.36 -19.13 2.21
C SER A 432 -2.78 -17.91 1.38
N VAL A 433 -2.12 -16.77 1.53
CA VAL A 433 -2.30 -15.61 0.65
C VAL A 433 -1.73 -15.92 -0.72
N CYS A 434 -2.38 -15.49 -1.78
CA CYS A 434 -1.87 -15.64 -3.14
C CYS A 434 -2.25 -14.46 -4.04
N GLU A 435 -1.39 -14.19 -5.00
CA GLU A 435 -1.67 -13.25 -6.08
C GLU A 435 -2.69 -13.84 -7.06
N ILE A 436 -3.85 -13.19 -7.21
CA ILE A 436 -4.94 -13.64 -8.07
C ILE A 436 -5.00 -12.90 -9.41
N ALA A 437 -4.53 -11.66 -9.46
CA ALA A 437 -4.47 -10.86 -10.68
C ALA A 437 -3.31 -9.87 -10.61
N PHE A 438 -2.77 -9.49 -11.75
CA PHE A 438 -1.82 -8.39 -11.87
C PHE A 438 -1.75 -7.85 -13.30
N MET A 439 -1.24 -6.63 -13.44
CA MET A 439 -0.69 -6.09 -14.67
C MET A 439 0.60 -5.34 -14.34
N ASP A 440 1.68 -5.84 -14.89
CA ASP A 440 2.99 -5.23 -14.82
C ASP A 440 3.11 -4.21 -15.96
N ILE A 441 3.16 -2.93 -15.61
CA ILE A 441 3.12 -1.85 -16.60
C ILE A 441 4.51 -1.35 -16.98
N TYR A 442 5.57 -2.03 -16.50
CA TYR A 442 6.96 -1.65 -16.72
C TYR A 442 7.78 -2.78 -17.36
N PRO A 443 7.52 -3.10 -18.65
CA PRO A 443 8.10 -4.27 -19.32
C PRO A 443 9.62 -4.19 -19.53
N GLU A 444 10.26 -3.03 -19.30
CA GLU A 444 11.68 -2.81 -19.52
C GLU A 444 12.56 -3.60 -18.55
N ASP A 445 12.07 -3.88 -17.35
CA ASP A 445 12.80 -4.65 -16.33
C ASP A 445 12.41 -6.13 -16.24
N ASP A 446 11.44 -6.56 -17.02
CA ASP A 446 10.93 -7.94 -17.08
C ASP A 446 12.00 -9.02 -17.26
N ALA A 447 13.11 -8.69 -17.92
CA ALA A 447 14.21 -9.61 -18.22
C ALA A 447 15.30 -9.63 -17.12
N VAL A 448 15.21 -8.76 -16.14
CA VAL A 448 16.16 -8.69 -15.02
C VAL A 448 15.94 -9.88 -14.08
N GLU A 449 16.99 -10.32 -13.39
CA GLU A 449 16.91 -11.39 -12.40
C GLU A 449 15.94 -11.03 -11.26
N GLY A 450 14.91 -11.83 -11.07
CA GLY A 450 13.82 -11.58 -10.15
C GLY A 450 12.62 -10.89 -10.79
N GLY A 451 12.66 -10.55 -12.09
CA GLY A 451 11.54 -10.05 -12.88
C GLY A 451 11.17 -8.59 -12.62
N GLY A 452 12.07 -7.84 -11.98
CA GLY A 452 11.90 -6.42 -11.67
C GLY A 452 13.14 -5.85 -11.00
N ILE A 453 13.22 -4.53 -10.89
CA ILE A 453 14.30 -3.81 -10.19
C ILE A 453 13.74 -3.11 -8.93
N ILE A 454 14.62 -2.92 -7.95
CA ILE A 454 14.30 -2.24 -6.69
C ILE A 454 14.58 -0.76 -6.91
N ASP A 455 13.55 0.01 -7.29
CA ASP A 455 13.66 1.46 -7.48
C ASP A 455 12.28 2.13 -7.51
N TYR A 456 12.24 3.48 -7.48
CA TYR A 456 11.05 4.31 -7.31
C TYR A 456 10.44 4.79 -8.63
N PHE A 457 9.89 3.90 -9.43
CA PHE A 457 9.24 4.20 -10.72
C PHE A 457 7.99 3.33 -10.90
N GLY A 458 7.12 3.68 -11.85
CA GLY A 458 5.94 2.88 -12.17
C GLY A 458 4.70 3.26 -11.37
N THR A 459 4.02 2.28 -10.78
CA THR A 459 2.72 2.49 -10.13
C THR A 459 2.86 3.19 -8.78
N TRP A 460 2.19 4.35 -8.63
CA TRP A 460 2.11 5.06 -7.35
C TRP A 460 0.92 4.63 -6.51
N GLY A 461 -0.25 4.64 -7.11
CA GLY A 461 -1.50 4.36 -6.43
C GLY A 461 -2.61 3.95 -7.38
N SER A 462 -3.68 3.42 -6.82
CA SER A 462 -4.81 2.92 -7.59
C SER A 462 -6.15 3.24 -6.93
N TYR A 463 -7.23 3.10 -7.70
CA TYR A 463 -8.59 3.16 -7.19
C TYR A 463 -9.43 2.02 -7.79
N ALA A 464 -9.94 1.13 -6.94
CA ALA A 464 -10.67 -0.08 -7.34
C ALA A 464 -12.07 -0.20 -6.71
N TYR A 465 -12.62 0.89 -6.14
CA TYR A 465 -13.95 0.88 -5.52
C TYR A 465 -15.12 1.09 -6.50
N PHE A 466 -14.86 1.25 -7.81
CA PHE A 466 -15.92 1.42 -8.78
C PHE A 466 -16.84 0.21 -8.89
N LYS A 467 -18.16 0.47 -8.91
CA LYS A 467 -19.19 -0.57 -9.08
C LYS A 467 -19.11 -1.27 -10.44
N SER A 468 -18.60 -0.58 -11.46
CA SER A 468 -18.32 -1.17 -12.78
C SER A 468 -17.24 -2.26 -12.71
N GLY A 469 -16.41 -2.25 -11.67
CA GLY A 469 -15.22 -3.10 -11.52
C GLY A 469 -14.01 -2.60 -12.31
N PHE A 470 -14.05 -1.39 -12.88
CA PHE A 470 -12.87 -0.73 -13.41
C PHE A 470 -11.92 -0.34 -12.28
N ILE A 471 -10.63 -0.40 -12.58
CA ILE A 471 -9.55 -0.04 -11.69
C ILE A 471 -8.71 1.00 -12.43
N PHE A 472 -8.56 2.16 -11.81
CA PHE A 472 -7.65 3.18 -12.34
C PHE A 472 -6.33 3.09 -11.57
N VAL A 473 -5.21 3.09 -12.29
CA VAL A 473 -3.85 3.07 -11.73
C VAL A 473 -3.10 4.30 -12.26
N ASN A 474 -2.60 5.13 -11.35
CA ASN A 474 -1.73 6.25 -11.70
C ASN A 474 -0.26 5.84 -11.57
N THR A 475 0.55 6.29 -12.51
CA THR A 475 2.00 6.02 -12.53
C THR A 475 2.79 7.31 -12.34
N GLN A 476 4.06 7.18 -12.04
CA GLN A 476 4.92 8.37 -11.89
C GLN A 476 5.27 9.00 -13.23
N GLU A 477 5.76 8.22 -14.20
CA GLU A 477 6.38 8.73 -15.42
C GLU A 477 5.50 8.60 -16.68
N ARG A 478 4.47 7.74 -16.69
CA ARG A 478 3.75 7.39 -17.94
C ARG A 478 2.38 8.05 -18.09
N GLY A 479 1.49 7.77 -17.16
CA GLY A 479 0.08 8.19 -17.25
C GLY A 479 -0.85 7.37 -16.39
N GLY A 480 -2.14 7.47 -16.71
CA GLY A 480 -3.21 6.71 -16.07
C GLY A 480 -3.62 5.49 -16.90
N PHE A 481 -3.63 4.31 -16.26
CA PHE A 481 -4.10 3.06 -16.83
C PHE A 481 -5.48 2.73 -16.29
N LEU A 482 -6.41 2.37 -17.16
CA LEU A 482 -7.71 1.81 -16.81
C LEU A 482 -7.70 0.32 -17.08
N MET A 483 -7.91 -0.46 -16.03
CA MET A 483 -7.85 -1.91 -16.05
C MET A 483 -9.14 -2.52 -15.52
N LYS A 484 -9.34 -3.81 -15.76
CA LYS A 484 -10.43 -4.56 -15.12
C LYS A 484 -10.02 -6.00 -14.90
N MET A 485 -10.27 -6.48 -13.68
CA MET A 485 -10.07 -7.88 -13.34
C MET A 485 -11.12 -8.74 -14.03
N THR A 486 -10.66 -9.73 -14.80
CA THR A 486 -11.54 -10.60 -15.60
C THR A 486 -12.06 -11.80 -14.81
N LYS A 487 -11.36 -12.17 -13.74
CA LYS A 487 -11.66 -13.37 -12.97
C LYS A 487 -11.20 -13.20 -11.51
N LYS A 488 -12.11 -13.38 -10.57
CA LYS A 488 -11.80 -13.56 -9.15
C LYS A 488 -11.58 -15.07 -8.90
N GLU A 489 -10.34 -15.50 -8.90
CA GLU A 489 -9.99 -16.87 -8.52
C GLU A 489 -9.61 -16.87 -7.04
N ALA A 490 -10.37 -17.58 -6.20
CA ALA A 490 -9.90 -17.86 -4.84
C ALA A 490 -8.56 -18.61 -4.88
N CYS A 491 -7.71 -18.35 -3.88
CA CYS A 491 -6.48 -19.11 -3.72
C CYS A 491 -6.77 -20.59 -3.74
N LYS A 492 -6.12 -21.31 -4.64
CA LYS A 492 -6.18 -22.77 -4.57
C LYS A 492 -5.51 -23.18 -3.27
N PRO A 493 -6.14 -24.04 -2.45
CA PRO A 493 -5.42 -24.64 -1.33
C PRO A 493 -4.08 -25.16 -1.87
N LYS A 494 -2.96 -24.80 -1.24
CA LYS A 494 -1.65 -25.31 -1.66
C LYS A 494 -1.80 -26.81 -1.85
N SER A 495 -1.55 -27.34 -3.06
CA SER A 495 -1.61 -28.76 -3.31
C SER A 495 -0.65 -29.41 -2.34
N CYS A 496 -1.19 -30.18 -1.40
CA CYS A 496 -0.39 -30.84 -0.39
C CYS A 496 0.50 -31.89 -1.05
N ASN A 497 1.67 -31.45 -1.52
CA ASN A 497 2.67 -32.38 -2.01
C ASN A 497 3.07 -33.27 -0.84
N ALA A 498 2.79 -34.57 -0.97
CA ALA A 498 3.11 -35.56 0.05
C ALA A 498 4.63 -35.78 0.10
N ASP A 499 5.36 -34.76 0.59
CA ASP A 499 6.78 -34.87 0.90
C ASP A 499 7.02 -35.76 2.14
N ASN A 500 8.27 -35.97 2.49
CA ASN A 500 8.62 -36.81 3.63
C ASN A 500 8.10 -36.23 4.95
N CYS A 501 7.99 -34.89 5.08
CA CYS A 501 7.47 -34.21 6.25
C CYS A 501 5.98 -34.53 6.43
N LEU A 502 5.15 -34.25 5.44
CA LEU A 502 3.72 -34.54 5.48
C LEU A 502 3.44 -36.03 5.62
N ARG A 503 4.22 -36.89 4.96
CA ARG A 503 4.07 -38.37 5.10
C ARG A 503 4.35 -38.83 6.54
N ALA A 504 5.36 -38.26 7.20
CA ALA A 504 5.65 -38.60 8.60
C ALA A 504 4.52 -38.17 9.54
N MET A 505 3.96 -36.99 9.32
CA MET A 505 2.90 -36.43 10.17
C MET A 505 1.56 -37.12 10.01
N ARG A 506 1.24 -37.67 8.84
CA ARG A 506 0.00 -38.45 8.58
C ARG A 506 0.21 -39.94 8.41
N SER A 507 1.33 -40.46 8.91
CA SER A 507 1.68 -41.88 8.74
C SER A 507 0.63 -42.84 9.33
N THR A 508 0.07 -43.68 8.49
CA THR A 508 -0.89 -44.75 8.90
C THR A 508 -0.19 -45.98 9.51
N SER A 509 1.14 -46.07 9.34
CA SER A 509 1.93 -47.17 9.92
C SER A 509 2.10 -47.05 11.44
N VAL A 510 1.82 -45.87 11.99
CA VAL A 510 1.85 -45.59 13.44
C VAL A 510 0.42 -45.26 13.89
N LYS A 511 -0.17 -46.12 14.70
CA LYS A 511 -1.53 -45.90 15.21
C LYS A 511 -1.61 -44.58 15.99
N GLY A 512 -2.60 -43.74 15.69
CA GLY A 512 -2.82 -42.45 16.36
C GLY A 512 -1.90 -41.32 15.88
N ARG A 513 -1.05 -41.54 14.84
CA ARG A 513 -0.12 -40.50 14.34
C ARG A 513 -0.84 -39.29 13.77
N LEU A 514 -1.93 -39.52 13.03
CA LEU A 514 -2.68 -38.42 12.43
C LEU A 514 -3.32 -37.55 13.52
N GLU A 515 -3.97 -38.14 14.47
CA GLU A 515 -4.62 -37.44 15.59
C GLU A 515 -3.59 -36.68 16.45
N GLU A 516 -2.44 -37.32 16.71
CA GLU A 516 -1.32 -36.65 17.41
C GLU A 516 -0.82 -35.45 16.64
N SER A 517 -0.66 -35.56 15.33
CA SER A 517 -0.19 -34.50 14.48
C SER A 517 -1.21 -33.36 14.33
N GLN A 518 -2.50 -33.69 14.25
CA GLN A 518 -3.59 -32.70 14.22
C GLN A 518 -3.65 -31.90 15.52
N ALA A 519 -3.57 -32.58 16.69
CA ALA A 519 -3.51 -31.90 17.98
C ALA A 519 -2.27 -31.02 18.11
N PHE A 520 -1.11 -31.51 17.67
CA PHE A 520 0.13 -30.73 17.63
C PHE A 520 0.00 -29.53 16.71
N CYS A 521 -0.48 -29.69 15.49
CA CYS A 521 -0.67 -28.61 14.53
C CYS A 521 -1.66 -27.56 15.02
N GLY A 522 -2.74 -28.01 15.68
CA GLY A 522 -3.73 -27.11 16.28
C GLY A 522 -3.15 -26.16 17.34
N GLU A 523 -2.06 -26.54 18.00
CA GLU A 523 -1.32 -25.65 18.91
C GLU A 523 -0.14 -24.95 18.21
N PHE A 524 0.59 -25.67 17.35
CA PHE A 524 1.77 -25.17 16.65
C PHE A 524 1.46 -24.02 15.70
N THR A 525 0.26 -23.98 15.11
CA THR A 525 -0.15 -22.93 14.17
C THR A 525 -0.92 -21.77 14.83
N LYS A 526 -1.20 -21.84 16.13
CA LYS A 526 -1.87 -20.74 16.87
C LYS A 526 -0.95 -19.57 17.19
N THR A 527 0.34 -19.82 17.31
CA THR A 527 1.34 -18.82 17.66
C THR A 527 2.59 -19.05 16.84
N PHE A 528 3.35 -17.99 16.65
CA PHE A 528 4.66 -18.07 16.05
C PHE A 528 5.58 -19.00 16.86
N VAL A 529 6.21 -19.95 16.19
CA VAL A 529 7.16 -20.91 16.79
C VAL A 529 8.53 -20.69 16.16
N ALA A 530 9.44 -20.06 16.90
CA ALA A 530 10.86 -19.96 16.54
C ALA A 530 11.70 -21.13 17.09
N ASP A 531 11.23 -21.73 18.20
CA ASP A 531 11.96 -22.79 18.88
C ASP A 531 11.75 -24.14 18.22
N VAL A 532 12.78 -24.65 17.57
CA VAL A 532 12.76 -26.00 16.95
C VAL A 532 12.58 -27.13 17.97
N SER A 533 12.77 -26.88 19.27
CA SER A 533 12.60 -27.87 20.33
C SER A 533 11.14 -28.31 20.49
N VAL A 534 10.19 -27.44 20.17
CA VAL A 534 8.74 -27.75 20.25
C VAL A 534 8.27 -28.70 19.16
N VAL A 535 9.05 -28.85 18.07
CA VAL A 535 8.70 -29.79 16.98
C VAL A 535 8.81 -31.22 17.48
N LYS A 536 7.77 -31.98 17.21
CA LYS A 536 7.68 -33.40 17.58
C LYS A 536 8.84 -34.20 16.97
N GLU A 537 9.42 -35.08 17.75
CA GLU A 537 10.62 -35.85 17.36
C GLU A 537 10.44 -36.62 16.04
N TYR A 538 9.26 -37.19 15.81
CA TYR A 538 8.96 -37.90 14.57
C TYR A 538 8.95 -37.03 13.30
N ALA A 539 8.82 -35.71 13.48
CA ALA A 539 8.83 -34.75 12.37
C ALA A 539 10.21 -34.17 12.10
N LYS A 540 11.11 -34.09 13.11
CA LYS A 540 12.41 -33.42 12.99
C LYS A 540 13.26 -33.93 11.81
N GLY A 541 13.45 -35.24 11.70
CA GLY A 541 14.22 -35.84 10.60
C GLY A 541 13.55 -35.67 9.23
N PRO A 542 12.29 -36.14 9.07
CA PRO A 542 11.57 -36.01 7.78
C PRO A 542 11.35 -34.57 7.30
N CYS A 543 11.25 -33.62 8.23
CA CYS A 543 11.09 -32.19 7.95
C CYS A 543 12.43 -31.41 7.95
N ALA A 544 13.57 -32.08 8.06
CA ALA A 544 14.89 -31.43 8.11
C ALA A 544 15.12 -30.44 6.96
N GLY A 545 16.01 -29.47 7.19
CA GLY A 545 16.22 -28.31 6.35
C GLY A 545 15.59 -27.08 7.00
N ASN A 546 14.62 -26.47 6.38
CA ASN A 546 13.83 -25.38 6.99
C ASN A 546 12.72 -25.99 7.85
N LEU A 547 13.08 -26.49 9.06
CA LEU A 547 12.25 -27.37 9.87
C LEU A 547 10.88 -26.75 10.22
N ILE A 548 10.87 -25.52 10.73
CA ILE A 548 9.64 -24.83 11.16
C ILE A 548 8.71 -24.60 9.97
N SER A 549 9.21 -24.04 8.88
CA SER A 549 8.44 -23.77 7.66
C SER A 549 7.86 -25.07 7.05
N ARG A 550 8.64 -26.15 7.02
CA ARG A 550 8.18 -27.44 6.49
C ARG A 550 7.13 -28.11 7.38
N VAL A 551 7.28 -27.99 8.69
CA VAL A 551 6.28 -28.47 9.66
C VAL A 551 5.01 -27.65 9.55
N SER A 552 5.08 -26.32 9.47
CA SER A 552 3.92 -25.45 9.25
C SER A 552 3.20 -25.79 7.94
N SER A 553 3.93 -25.96 6.84
CA SER A 553 3.38 -26.41 5.55
C SER A 553 2.72 -27.80 5.65
N ALA A 554 3.29 -28.73 6.40
CA ALA A 554 2.69 -30.04 6.59
C ALA A 554 1.43 -29.98 7.48
N CYS A 555 1.43 -29.12 8.49
CA CYS A 555 0.27 -28.85 9.34
C CYS A 555 -0.92 -28.32 8.56
N SER A 556 -0.72 -27.37 7.65
CA SER A 556 -1.78 -26.82 6.79
C SER A 556 -2.37 -27.86 5.82
N CYS A 557 -1.70 -29.00 5.67
CA CYS A 557 -2.09 -30.11 4.80
C CYS A 557 -2.71 -31.30 5.55
N LEU A 558 -2.86 -31.20 6.85
CA LEU A 558 -3.60 -32.25 7.59
C LEU A 558 -5.10 -31.98 7.52
N PRO A 559 -5.93 -33.05 7.43
CA PRO A 559 -7.38 -32.87 7.49
C PRO A 559 -7.79 -32.16 8.79
N THR A 560 -8.65 -31.17 8.69
CA THR A 560 -9.24 -30.54 9.88
C THR A 560 -10.01 -31.57 10.69
N VAL A 561 -9.84 -31.56 12.01
CA VAL A 561 -10.73 -32.34 12.90
C VAL A 561 -12.10 -31.70 12.79
N SER A 562 -13.03 -32.35 12.09
CA SER A 562 -14.44 -31.95 12.17
C SER A 562 -14.85 -32.12 13.64
N ALA A 563 -15.18 -31.01 14.30
CA ALA A 563 -15.86 -31.08 15.57
C ALA A 563 -17.13 -31.93 15.32
N SER A 564 -17.18 -33.09 15.89
CA SER A 564 -18.42 -33.86 15.91
C SER A 564 -19.49 -33.06 16.65
N PRO A 565 -20.73 -33.04 16.14
CA PRO A 565 -21.81 -32.23 16.68
C PRO A 565 -22.13 -32.58 18.15
#